data_1bf37e8cf15583d6d2272a372d66d0f3
#
_entry.id   1bf37e8cf15583d6d2272a372d66d0f3
#
_cell.length_a   1.000
_cell.length_b   1.000
_cell.length_c   1.000
_cell.angle_alpha   90.00
_cell.angle_beta   90.00
_cell.angle_gamma   90.00
#
_symmetry.space_group_name_H-M   'P 1'
#
loop_
_entity.id
_entity.type
_entity.pdbx_description
1 polymer ?
#
loop_
_entity_poly.entity_id
_entity_poly.type
_entity_poly.pdbx_seq_one_letter_code
_entity_poly.pdbx_strand_id
1 'polypeptide(L)'
;IYEIFGGRDTIIKNLMKQFDSDGDLLNANGVAGMDVTGKGTSWQKLTNVSEDHRQKMFDNVKREFIQEKGLSNGDTTKRSDIFKDYQLSVSKDKRLSGTWTLEQYEGQYRAAMYAAVKSANPNWKPGQAFDTGILDNVTRESVEATLVQNGNRLVRNSIDVSV
;
A
#
# COMPACT_ATOMS: atom_id res chain seq x y z
N ILE A 1 14.03 5.92 39.77
CA ILE A 1 13.52 5.22 38.55
C ILE A 1 13.82 6.03 37.29
N TYR A 2 13.73 7.37 37.36
CA TYR A 2 14.03 8.23 36.22
C TYR A 2 15.51 8.18 35.82
N GLU A 3 16.41 7.99 36.77
CA GLU A 3 17.85 7.90 36.50
C GLU A 3 18.21 6.66 35.68
N ILE A 4 17.48 5.56 35.84
CA ILE A 4 17.69 4.31 35.09
C ILE A 4 17.38 4.54 33.60
N PHE A 5 16.42 5.41 33.28
CA PHE A 5 15.95 5.68 31.93
C PHE A 5 16.47 7.01 31.37
N GLY A 6 17.54 7.55 31.95
CA GLY A 6 18.13 8.79 31.48
C GLY A 6 17.48 10.07 32.05
N GLY A 7 16.66 9.92 33.12
CA GLY A 7 16.04 11.04 33.80
C GLY A 7 14.66 11.40 33.25
N ARG A 8 13.95 12.24 34.03
CA ARG A 8 12.58 12.66 33.72
C ARG A 8 12.48 13.38 32.37
N ASP A 9 13.42 14.29 32.09
CA ASP A 9 13.40 15.10 30.88
C ASP A 9 13.56 14.21 29.62
N THR A 10 14.39 13.19 29.71
CA THR A 10 14.57 12.23 28.62
C THR A 10 13.29 11.42 28.36
N ILE A 11 12.61 11.01 29.43
CA ILE A 11 11.33 10.30 29.31
C ILE A 11 10.28 11.18 28.63
N ILE A 12 10.17 12.44 29.04
CA ILE A 12 9.23 13.40 28.45
C ILE A 12 9.55 13.62 26.97
N LYS A 13 10.82 13.81 26.62
CA LYS A 13 11.23 13.98 25.22
C LYS A 13 10.88 12.77 24.36
N ASN A 14 11.08 11.56 24.89
CA ASN A 14 10.76 10.34 24.18
C ASN A 14 9.25 10.18 23.96
N LEU A 15 8.44 10.56 24.94
CA LEU A 15 6.98 10.56 24.80
C LEU A 15 6.52 11.58 23.77
N MET A 16 7.11 12.77 23.77
CA MET A 16 6.75 13.84 22.82
C MET A 16 7.09 13.49 21.37
N LYS A 17 8.08 12.61 21.14
CA LYS A 17 8.42 12.13 19.79
C LYS A 17 7.31 11.28 19.15
N GLN A 18 6.32 10.86 19.93
CA GLN A 18 5.19 10.08 19.42
C GLN A 18 4.06 10.97 18.88
N PHE A 19 4.20 12.29 19.00
CA PHE A 19 3.20 13.27 18.59
C PHE A 19 3.83 14.33 17.70
N ASP A 20 3.07 14.87 16.77
CA ASP A 20 3.52 16.00 15.96
C ASP A 20 3.36 17.33 16.74
N SER A 21 3.69 18.45 16.10
CA SER A 21 3.60 19.78 16.72
C SER A 21 2.16 20.18 17.08
N ASP A 22 1.17 19.59 16.44
CA ASP A 22 -0.25 19.82 16.71
C ASP A 22 -0.82 18.89 17.79
N GLY A 23 -0.01 17.99 18.33
CA GLY A 23 -0.43 17.02 19.35
C GLY A 23 -1.05 15.76 18.80
N ASP A 24 -0.96 15.52 17.50
CA ASP A 24 -1.51 14.31 16.85
C ASP A 24 -0.52 13.15 16.94
N LEU A 25 -1.05 11.97 17.26
CA LEU A 25 -0.25 10.74 17.38
C LEU A 25 0.38 10.36 16.05
N LEU A 26 1.67 10.01 16.12
CA LEU A 26 2.41 9.48 14.97
C LEU A 26 2.30 7.96 14.91
N ASN A 27 2.23 7.40 13.70
CA ASN A 27 2.32 5.96 13.52
C ASN A 27 3.78 5.48 13.62
N ALA A 28 4.01 4.18 13.43
CA ALA A 28 5.35 3.58 13.51
C ALA A 28 6.34 4.20 12.50
N ASN A 29 5.85 4.77 11.41
CA ASN A 29 6.67 5.43 10.38
C ASN A 29 6.82 6.94 10.61
N GLY A 30 6.33 7.46 11.74
CA GLY A 30 6.45 8.87 12.08
C GLY A 30 5.46 9.78 11.35
N VAL A 31 4.30 9.27 10.95
CA VAL A 31 3.29 10.02 10.21
C VAL A 31 2.05 10.24 11.07
N ALA A 32 1.58 11.49 11.16
CA ALA A 32 0.34 11.85 11.83
C ALA A 32 -0.87 11.60 10.93
N GLY A 33 -2.06 11.58 11.53
CA GLY A 33 -3.32 11.39 10.78
C GLY A 33 -3.65 9.96 10.44
N MET A 34 -2.88 8.99 10.93
CA MET A 34 -3.07 7.56 10.67
C MET A 34 -3.74 6.83 11.84
N ASP A 35 -3.99 7.50 12.95
CA ASP A 35 -4.67 6.91 14.10
C ASP A 35 -6.16 6.79 13.82
N VAL A 36 -6.69 5.58 13.90
CA VAL A 36 -8.11 5.28 13.63
C VAL A 36 -8.96 5.24 14.91
N THR A 37 -8.36 5.43 16.07
CA THR A 37 -9.07 5.37 17.36
C THR A 37 -10.21 6.36 17.38
N GLY A 38 -11.42 5.85 17.63
CA GLY A 38 -12.62 6.68 17.73
C GLY A 38 -13.16 7.23 16.41
N LYS A 39 -12.60 6.84 15.27
CA LYS A 39 -13.00 7.40 13.95
C LYS A 39 -14.06 6.59 13.21
N GLY A 40 -14.46 5.42 13.74
CA GLY A 40 -15.39 4.55 13.02
C GLY A 40 -14.77 4.07 11.69
N THR A 41 -15.60 3.97 10.65
CA THR A 41 -15.17 3.44 9.33
C THR A 41 -15.37 4.42 8.17
N SER A 42 -15.77 5.66 8.44
CA SER A 42 -16.06 6.65 7.38
C SER A 42 -14.83 7.00 6.53
N TRP A 43 -13.63 6.76 7.05
CA TRP A 43 -12.39 6.97 6.32
C TRP A 43 -12.11 5.87 5.29
N GLN A 44 -12.79 4.72 5.38
CA GLN A 44 -12.68 3.62 4.42
C GLN A 44 -13.46 3.93 3.15
N LYS A 45 -12.96 4.87 2.39
CA LYS A 45 -13.57 5.34 1.16
C LYS A 45 -12.48 5.57 0.10
N LEU A 46 -12.87 5.48 -1.16
CA LEU A 46 -11.97 5.77 -2.27
C LEU A 46 -11.81 7.28 -2.43
N THR A 47 -10.58 7.69 -2.65
CA THR A 47 -10.21 9.07 -2.92
C THR A 47 -9.12 9.10 -3.98
N ASN A 48 -8.78 10.28 -4.47
CA ASN A 48 -7.74 10.43 -5.46
C ASN A 48 -6.37 10.14 -4.84
N VAL A 49 -5.58 9.31 -5.52
CA VAL A 49 -4.16 9.08 -5.24
C VAL A 49 -3.39 9.44 -6.51
N SER A 50 -2.31 10.21 -6.37
CA SER A 50 -1.52 10.66 -7.50
C SER A 50 -1.06 9.50 -8.38
N GLU A 51 -0.98 9.74 -9.67
CA GLU A 51 -0.43 8.78 -10.63
C GLU A 51 1.00 8.37 -10.27
N ASP A 52 1.81 9.33 -9.80
CA ASP A 52 3.18 9.08 -9.40
C ASP A 52 3.27 8.03 -8.28
N HIS A 53 2.45 8.15 -7.24
CA HIS A 53 2.45 7.20 -6.15
C HIS A 53 1.87 5.84 -6.57
N ARG A 54 0.87 5.83 -7.45
CA ARG A 54 0.35 4.58 -8.01
C ARG A 54 1.39 3.87 -8.86
N GLN A 55 2.17 4.61 -9.65
CA GLN A 55 3.24 4.03 -10.46
C GLN A 55 4.35 3.46 -9.58
N LYS A 56 4.77 4.19 -8.55
CA LYS A 56 5.78 3.70 -7.59
C LYS A 56 5.29 2.40 -6.92
N MET A 57 4.03 2.36 -6.52
CA MET A 57 3.46 1.17 -5.91
C MET A 57 3.41 0.01 -6.91
N PHE A 58 2.99 0.26 -8.15
CA PHE A 58 2.98 -0.76 -9.20
C PHE A 58 4.38 -1.33 -9.43
N ASP A 59 5.38 -0.49 -9.56
CA ASP A 59 6.76 -0.92 -9.80
C ASP A 59 7.27 -1.76 -8.62
N ASN A 60 6.93 -1.36 -7.39
CA ASN A 60 7.31 -2.12 -6.21
C ASN A 60 6.61 -3.48 -6.14
N VAL A 61 5.32 -3.54 -6.43
CA VAL A 61 4.57 -4.80 -6.46
C VAL A 61 5.18 -5.75 -7.49
N LYS A 62 5.50 -5.24 -8.66
CA LYS A 62 6.10 -6.07 -9.72
C LYS A 62 7.46 -6.60 -9.30
N ARG A 63 8.30 -5.76 -8.70
CA ARG A 63 9.61 -6.18 -8.18
C ARG A 63 9.46 -7.26 -7.12
N GLU A 64 8.58 -7.04 -6.14
CA GLU A 64 8.35 -8.02 -5.08
C GLU A 64 7.80 -9.33 -5.64
N PHE A 65 6.83 -9.25 -6.54
CA PHE A 65 6.22 -10.43 -7.15
C PHE A 65 7.26 -11.29 -7.86
N ILE A 66 8.16 -10.68 -8.60
CA ILE A 66 9.24 -11.39 -9.29
C ILE A 66 10.22 -11.99 -8.29
N GLN A 67 10.69 -11.20 -7.33
CA GLN A 67 11.69 -11.66 -6.34
C GLN A 67 11.15 -12.77 -5.44
N GLU A 68 9.89 -12.68 -5.04
CA GLU A 68 9.26 -13.59 -4.08
C GLU A 68 8.46 -14.70 -4.78
N LYS A 69 8.47 -14.72 -6.09
CA LYS A 69 7.73 -15.71 -6.90
C LYS A 69 6.26 -15.79 -6.49
N GLY A 70 5.66 -14.64 -6.19
CA GLY A 70 4.25 -14.53 -5.82
C GLY A 70 3.92 -14.85 -4.37
N LEU A 71 4.90 -15.10 -3.49
CA LEU A 71 4.64 -15.52 -2.09
C LEU A 71 4.30 -14.37 -1.14
N SER A 72 4.74 -13.14 -1.39
CA SER A 72 4.55 -12.00 -0.48
C SER A 72 5.15 -12.23 0.90
N ASN A 73 6.37 -12.77 0.96
CA ASN A 73 7.03 -13.12 2.23
C ASN A 73 8.38 -12.41 2.43
N GLY A 74 8.65 -11.38 1.64
CA GLY A 74 9.91 -10.66 1.69
C GLY A 74 9.86 -9.37 2.51
N ASP A 75 10.91 -8.55 2.33
CA ASP A 75 11.07 -7.27 3.01
C ASP A 75 10.06 -6.25 2.51
N THR A 76 9.34 -5.61 3.44
CA THR A 76 8.30 -4.61 3.15
C THR A 76 8.78 -3.17 3.32
N THR A 77 10.09 -2.93 3.47
CA THR A 77 10.62 -1.58 3.72
C THR A 77 10.27 -0.62 2.60
N LYS A 78 10.48 -1.02 1.33
CA LYS A 78 10.17 -0.17 0.18
C LYS A 78 8.68 0.12 0.06
N ARG A 79 7.83 -0.85 0.36
CA ARG A 79 6.38 -0.66 0.40
C ARG A 79 6.01 0.38 1.44
N SER A 80 6.54 0.27 2.64
CA SER A 80 6.30 1.23 3.73
C SER A 80 6.77 2.63 3.35
N ASP A 81 7.90 2.75 2.68
CA ASP A 81 8.44 4.04 2.24
C ASP A 81 7.51 4.70 1.21
N ILE A 82 6.92 3.94 0.31
CA ILE A 82 5.96 4.48 -0.68
C ILE A 82 4.70 5.00 0.01
N PHE A 83 4.15 4.25 0.96
CA PHE A 83 3.01 4.71 1.75
C PHE A 83 3.33 5.97 2.54
N LYS A 84 4.47 6.01 3.20
CA LYS A 84 4.92 7.19 3.95
C LYS A 84 5.05 8.40 3.04
N ASP A 85 5.71 8.24 1.90
CA ASP A 85 5.89 9.32 0.92
C ASP A 85 4.54 9.87 0.44
N TYR A 86 3.60 8.97 0.14
CA TYR A 86 2.24 9.39 -0.22
C TYR A 86 1.59 10.17 0.93
N GLN A 87 1.60 9.62 2.14
CA GLN A 87 0.94 10.21 3.30
C GLN A 87 1.47 11.61 3.61
N LEU A 88 2.78 11.82 3.49
CA LEU A 88 3.39 13.12 3.72
C LEU A 88 3.13 14.10 2.57
N SER A 89 2.70 13.64 1.42
CA SER A 89 2.38 14.48 0.26
C SER A 89 0.98 15.09 0.32
N VAL A 90 0.13 14.63 1.22
CA VAL A 90 -1.24 15.10 1.36
C VAL A 90 -1.50 15.59 2.79
N SER A 91 -2.59 16.34 2.98
CA SER A 91 -2.97 16.81 4.30
C SER A 91 -3.39 15.66 5.22
N LYS A 92 -3.26 15.86 6.54
CA LYS A 92 -3.54 14.82 7.54
C LYS A 92 -4.91 14.19 7.40
N ASP A 93 -5.92 14.98 7.09
CA ASP A 93 -7.30 14.53 6.96
C ASP A 93 -7.53 13.59 5.77
N LYS A 94 -6.62 13.57 4.79
CA LYS A 94 -6.70 12.74 3.59
C LYS A 94 -5.89 11.45 3.68
N ARG A 95 -5.03 11.33 4.70
CA ARG A 95 -4.04 10.24 4.77
C ARG A 95 -4.67 8.88 4.95
N LEU A 96 -5.71 8.75 5.79
CA LEU A 96 -6.38 7.46 6.00
C LEU A 96 -7.10 6.98 4.73
N SER A 97 -7.92 7.81 4.14
CA SER A 97 -8.66 7.43 2.92
C SER A 97 -7.73 7.20 1.74
N GLY A 98 -6.68 8.02 1.62
CA GLY A 98 -5.70 7.83 0.56
C GLY A 98 -4.89 6.55 0.73
N THR A 99 -4.52 6.20 1.96
CA THR A 99 -3.84 4.92 2.24
C THR A 99 -4.76 3.75 1.92
N TRP A 100 -6.03 3.82 2.32
CA TRP A 100 -7.05 2.82 1.96
C TRP A 100 -7.11 2.63 0.45
N THR A 101 -7.16 3.73 -0.30
CA THR A 101 -7.24 3.71 -1.76
C THR A 101 -5.98 3.11 -2.38
N LEU A 102 -4.79 3.52 -1.93
CA LEU A 102 -3.53 3.01 -2.45
C LEU A 102 -3.38 1.51 -2.18
N GLU A 103 -3.85 1.03 -1.04
CA GLU A 103 -3.89 -0.41 -0.73
C GLU A 103 -4.81 -1.16 -1.70
N GLN A 104 -5.93 -0.57 -2.11
CA GLN A 104 -6.82 -1.16 -3.10
C GLN A 104 -6.12 -1.31 -4.45
N TYR A 105 -5.39 -0.28 -4.88
CA TYR A 105 -4.59 -0.36 -6.11
C TYR A 105 -3.50 -1.44 -6.00
N GLU A 106 -2.78 -1.45 -4.88
CA GLU A 106 -1.73 -2.44 -4.64
C GLU A 106 -2.26 -3.87 -4.81
N GLY A 107 -3.40 -4.16 -4.19
CA GLY A 107 -4.03 -5.47 -4.28
C GLY A 107 -4.41 -5.85 -5.71
N GLN A 108 -4.92 -4.90 -6.49
CA GLN A 108 -5.30 -5.13 -7.88
C GLN A 108 -4.08 -5.32 -8.79
N TYR A 109 -3.00 -4.58 -8.55
CA TYR A 109 -1.75 -4.78 -9.29
C TYR A 109 -1.20 -6.20 -9.06
N ARG A 110 -1.18 -6.65 -7.82
CA ARG A 110 -0.71 -8.00 -7.47
C ARG A 110 -1.61 -9.07 -8.09
N ALA A 111 -2.93 -8.89 -8.01
CA ALA A 111 -3.88 -9.84 -8.58
C ALA A 111 -3.71 -9.97 -10.09
N ALA A 112 -3.43 -8.87 -10.79
CA ALA A 112 -3.20 -8.90 -12.23
C ALA A 112 -1.94 -9.69 -12.59
N MET A 113 -0.88 -9.56 -11.82
CA MET A 113 0.36 -10.32 -12.03
C MET A 113 0.16 -11.81 -11.77
N TYR A 114 -0.53 -12.14 -10.70
CA TYR A 114 -0.89 -13.53 -10.39
C TYR A 114 -1.71 -14.14 -11.51
N ALA A 115 -2.71 -13.42 -11.99
CA ALA A 115 -3.57 -13.91 -13.08
C ALA A 115 -2.79 -14.10 -14.38
N ALA A 116 -1.85 -13.23 -14.69
CA ALA A 116 -1.03 -13.35 -15.90
C ALA A 116 -0.17 -14.62 -15.87
N VAL A 117 0.47 -14.91 -14.74
CA VAL A 117 1.31 -16.10 -14.60
C VAL A 117 0.43 -17.36 -14.62
N LYS A 118 -0.69 -17.36 -13.92
CA LYS A 118 -1.64 -18.49 -13.92
C LYS A 118 -2.20 -18.76 -15.31
N SER A 119 -2.48 -17.73 -16.08
CA SER A 119 -2.99 -17.86 -17.43
C SER A 119 -1.95 -18.51 -18.37
N ALA A 120 -0.68 -18.12 -18.21
CA ALA A 120 0.42 -18.67 -19.00
C ALA A 120 0.78 -20.10 -18.57
N ASN A 121 0.64 -20.42 -17.29
CA ASN A 121 0.94 -21.74 -16.74
C ASN A 121 -0.09 -22.08 -15.64
N PRO A 122 -1.18 -22.75 -16.00
CA PRO A 122 -2.25 -23.06 -15.05
C PRO A 122 -1.82 -23.91 -13.85
N ASN A 123 -0.74 -24.66 -13.98
CA ASN A 123 -0.21 -25.49 -12.90
C ASN A 123 0.74 -24.74 -11.96
N TRP A 124 1.09 -23.49 -12.30
CA TRP A 124 1.97 -22.69 -11.47
C TRP A 124 1.32 -22.39 -10.12
N LYS A 125 2.15 -22.45 -9.07
CA LYS A 125 1.76 -22.06 -7.72
C LYS A 125 2.78 -21.05 -7.17
N PRO A 126 2.35 -20.13 -6.31
CA PRO A 126 3.28 -19.20 -5.64
C PRO A 126 4.46 -19.94 -5.02
N GLY A 127 5.65 -19.40 -5.20
CA GLY A 127 6.92 -20.01 -4.79
C GLY A 127 7.64 -20.74 -5.91
N GLN A 128 6.95 -21.09 -6.97
CA GLN A 128 7.56 -21.71 -8.15
C GLN A 128 8.08 -20.65 -9.11
N ALA A 129 9.16 -20.96 -9.79
CA ALA A 129 9.72 -20.09 -10.82
C ALA A 129 8.75 -19.93 -12.00
N PHE A 130 8.80 -18.79 -12.63
CA PHE A 130 8.05 -18.50 -13.86
C PHE A 130 8.89 -17.60 -14.77
N ASP A 131 8.56 -17.59 -16.06
CA ASP A 131 9.18 -16.67 -17.00
C ASP A 131 8.71 -15.25 -16.74
N THR A 132 9.62 -14.37 -16.33
CA THR A 132 9.29 -12.98 -15.99
C THR A 132 8.81 -12.17 -17.19
N GLY A 133 9.12 -12.60 -18.41
CA GLY A 133 8.59 -11.98 -19.63
C GLY A 133 7.07 -12.02 -19.72
N ILE A 134 6.42 -12.94 -19.01
CA ILE A 134 4.95 -13.01 -18.92
C ILE A 134 4.39 -11.69 -18.38
N LEU A 135 5.12 -11.00 -17.54
CA LEU A 135 4.67 -9.74 -16.91
C LEU A 135 4.95 -8.50 -17.76
N ASP A 136 5.61 -8.62 -18.90
CA ASP A 136 5.99 -7.47 -19.73
C ASP A 136 4.79 -6.65 -20.19
N ASN A 137 3.67 -7.31 -20.44
CA ASN A 137 2.43 -6.65 -20.88
C ASN A 137 1.51 -6.23 -19.73
N VAL A 138 1.88 -6.54 -18.49
CA VAL A 138 1.16 -6.07 -17.31
C VAL A 138 1.73 -4.72 -16.93
N THR A 139 1.01 -3.66 -17.26
CA THR A 139 1.38 -2.28 -16.95
C THR A 139 0.37 -1.68 -15.98
N ARG A 140 0.78 -0.61 -15.28
CA ARG A 140 -0.15 0.10 -14.38
C ARG A 140 -1.43 0.51 -15.14
N GLU A 141 -1.25 1.10 -16.31
CA GLU A 141 -2.37 1.57 -17.14
C GLU A 141 -3.28 0.41 -17.56
N SER A 142 -2.72 -0.72 -17.95
CA SER A 142 -3.52 -1.87 -18.39
C SER A 142 -4.35 -2.45 -17.24
N VAL A 143 -3.81 -2.48 -16.04
CA VAL A 143 -4.55 -2.96 -14.88
C VAL A 143 -5.65 -1.96 -14.51
N GLU A 144 -5.30 -0.67 -14.40
CA GLU A 144 -6.27 0.36 -14.00
C GLU A 144 -7.43 0.50 -14.98
N ALA A 145 -7.19 0.25 -16.26
CA ALA A 145 -8.25 0.28 -17.27
C ALA A 145 -9.34 -0.77 -17.03
N THR A 146 -9.06 -1.82 -16.27
CA THR A 146 -10.03 -2.86 -15.93
C THR A 146 -10.79 -2.60 -14.64
N LEU A 147 -10.41 -1.57 -13.88
CA LEU A 147 -10.95 -1.35 -12.53
C LEU A 147 -12.19 -0.47 -12.56
N VAL A 148 -13.14 -0.81 -11.69
CA VAL A 148 -14.32 0.00 -11.41
C VAL A 148 -14.49 0.14 -9.91
N GLN A 149 -15.16 1.21 -9.49
CA GLN A 149 -15.50 1.42 -8.10
C GLN A 149 -16.75 0.61 -7.75
N ASN A 150 -16.67 -0.14 -6.65
CA ASN A 150 -17.80 -0.84 -6.06
C ASN A 150 -17.84 -0.52 -4.57
N GLY A 151 -18.68 0.47 -4.18
CA GLY A 151 -18.69 0.96 -2.82
C GLY A 151 -17.35 1.59 -2.45
N ASN A 152 -16.72 1.09 -1.39
CA ASN A 152 -15.43 1.57 -0.92
C ASN A 152 -14.24 0.76 -1.49
N ARG A 153 -14.48 -0.05 -2.51
CA ARG A 153 -13.45 -0.92 -3.10
C ARG A 153 -13.26 -0.63 -4.58
N LEU A 154 -12.05 -0.88 -5.05
CA LEU A 154 -11.74 -1.02 -6.47
C LEU A 154 -11.80 -2.51 -6.82
N VAL A 155 -12.54 -2.84 -7.85
CA VAL A 155 -12.69 -4.23 -8.29
C VAL A 155 -12.48 -4.32 -9.79
N ARG A 156 -12.09 -5.50 -10.25
CA ARG A 156 -11.97 -5.76 -11.68
C ARG A 156 -13.35 -5.84 -12.32
N ASN A 157 -13.54 -5.12 -13.41
CA ASN A 157 -14.77 -5.21 -14.20
C ASN A 157 -14.73 -6.48 -15.06
N SER A 158 -15.41 -7.52 -14.60
CA SER A 158 -15.42 -8.81 -15.28
C SER A 158 -16.22 -8.82 -16.59
N ILE A 159 -17.03 -7.78 -16.84
CA ILE A 159 -17.85 -7.69 -18.05
C ILE A 159 -16.97 -7.48 -19.29
N ASP A 160 -15.85 -6.80 -19.14
CA ASP A 160 -14.96 -6.47 -20.26
C ASP A 160 -14.22 -7.69 -20.83
N VAL A 161 -14.24 -8.80 -20.15
CA VAL A 161 -13.49 -10.01 -20.53
C VAL A 161 -14.18 -10.76 -21.66
N SER A 162 -15.42 -10.47 -21.91
CA SER A 162 -16.23 -11.18 -22.91
C SER A 162 -15.90 -10.85 -24.37
N VAL A 163 -15.02 -9.91 -24.58
CA VAL A 163 -14.73 -9.39 -25.92
C VAL A 163 -13.61 -10.15 -26.63
#